data_f6f2fee65a471769b5aba249b4b4d6a5
#
_entry.id   f6f2fee65a471769b5aba249b4b4d6a5
#
_cell.length_a   1.000
_cell.length_b   1.000
_cell.length_c   1.000
_cell.angle_alpha   90.00
_cell.angle_beta   90.00
_cell.angle_gamma   90.00
#
_symmetry.space_group_name_H-M   'P 1'
#
loop_
_entity.id
_entity.type
_entity.pdbx_description
1 polymer ?
#
loop_
_entity_poly.entity_id
_entity_poly.type
_entity_poly.pdbx_seq_one_letter_code
_entity_poly.pdbx_strand_id
1 'polypeptide(L)'
;MKTVFSFIIFTFSLLVSSQEIYVLDEVTMEPISGALLYEELNGGVKKGTMSDINGAVSLSAFENANFITISHISYLNRTLEFSNITGNILLKPDSNNLDEIVISASKFSQNLKEISQRVIFISTEDVVLSNPQTSADLLSNSGNVYIQKSQLGGGSPMIRGFSTNRLTLSVDGVRLNNAIFRGGNIQNVISIDPFNIQSTEIVLGSSSVIYGSDAIGGAMNFQTKKPVFSESENIFFKLNSTSRNSSANKEKTAHIDFNMGFENFASLTSISFSDFDDLKMGANGPSDYLRPEYVQQVDGQDVIFSNSDPRVQKHTGYSQFNFMQKFLLKTDKTVYDLGVHYSSTSNIPRYDRLIRYNNDTNELHYGEWYYGPQKWLLINSRITKESFKSPIYDKLILTTAYQKFDESRFSRKINSSDQKEFKEQVNIFSLNLDFEKSYDDKSYFSYGIEYLNNKVNSTAYLNNISNGSFSSIATRYPDDSTWESLASYLTFKYKSSKDLIFHSGLRYSHIIINADLSANNLFHNFPFSNANLNTGALTGALGLSWVQNDTFQWK
;
A
#
# COMPACT_ATOMS: atom_id res chain seq x y z
N MET A 1 -75.62 35.28 47.61
CA MET A 1 -74.69 35.53 46.48
C MET A 1 -73.32 35.13 46.97
N LYS A 2 -72.81 34.08 46.44
CA LYS A 2 -71.69 33.34 47.02
C LYS A 2 -70.44 33.68 46.22
N THR A 3 -69.43 34.24 46.85
CA THR A 3 -68.06 34.46 46.35
C THR A 3 -67.24 33.23 46.61
N VAL A 4 -66.70 32.64 45.52
CA VAL A 4 -65.78 31.53 45.59
C VAL A 4 -64.37 32.11 45.54
N PHE A 5 -63.61 31.87 46.59
CA PHE A 5 -62.20 32.21 46.69
C PHE A 5 -61.38 31.05 46.04
N SER A 6 -60.70 31.35 44.95
CA SER A 6 -59.80 30.36 44.27
C SER A 6 -58.37 30.60 44.75
N PHE A 7 -57.86 29.64 45.48
CA PHE A 7 -56.48 29.62 45.99
C PHE A 7 -55.53 29.06 44.86
N ILE A 8 -54.73 29.93 44.25
CA ILE A 8 -53.71 29.52 43.30
C ILE A 8 -52.46 29.16 44.10
N ILE A 9 -52.17 27.88 44.18
CA ILE A 9 -50.89 27.36 44.67
C ILE A 9 -49.84 27.51 43.53
N PHE A 10 -48.93 28.45 43.73
CA PHE A 10 -47.77 28.64 42.88
C PHE A 10 -46.71 27.61 43.29
N THR A 11 -46.66 26.46 42.60
CA THR A 11 -45.55 25.52 42.74
C THR A 11 -44.33 26.06 41.97
N PHE A 12 -43.40 26.61 42.73
CA PHE A 12 -42.06 26.97 42.21
C PHE A 12 -41.32 25.68 41.95
N SER A 13 -41.32 25.20 40.67
CA SER A 13 -40.43 24.14 40.21
C SER A 13 -39.01 24.71 40.17
N LEU A 14 -38.19 24.36 41.15
CA LEU A 14 -36.75 24.52 41.04
C LEU A 14 -36.28 23.64 39.89
N LEU A 15 -36.15 24.23 38.72
CA LEU A 15 -35.36 23.67 37.64
C LEU A 15 -33.90 23.67 38.12
N VAL A 16 -33.44 22.54 38.64
CA VAL A 16 -32.03 22.27 38.78
C VAL A 16 -31.51 22.15 37.35
N SER A 17 -31.00 23.24 36.81
CA SER A 17 -30.24 23.24 35.56
C SER A 17 -28.97 22.48 35.86
N SER A 18 -28.91 21.22 35.49
CA SER A 18 -27.65 20.52 35.36
C SER A 18 -26.86 21.29 34.29
N GLN A 19 -25.79 21.93 34.68
CA GLN A 19 -24.94 22.64 33.76
C GLN A 19 -24.22 21.58 32.95
N GLU A 20 -24.72 21.31 31.74
CA GLU A 20 -24.03 20.44 30.78
C GLU A 20 -22.77 21.14 30.33
N ILE A 21 -21.63 20.46 30.49
CA ILE A 21 -20.32 20.92 30.06
C ILE A 21 -19.97 20.14 28.82
N TYR A 22 -19.43 20.82 27.82
CA TYR A 22 -19.01 20.21 26.58
C TYR A 22 -17.49 20.17 26.48
N VAL A 23 -16.96 19.07 25.96
CA VAL A 23 -15.56 18.95 25.56
C VAL A 23 -15.50 19.29 24.08
N LEU A 24 -14.75 20.36 23.76
CA LEU A 24 -14.65 20.90 22.40
C LEU A 24 -13.21 20.98 21.95
N ASP A 25 -13.01 20.92 20.65
CA ASP A 25 -11.74 21.22 20.00
C ASP A 25 -11.39 22.72 20.15
N GLU A 26 -10.18 23.03 20.60
CA GLU A 26 -9.75 24.42 20.84
C GLU A 26 -9.67 25.26 19.55
N VAL A 27 -9.46 24.62 18.37
CA VAL A 27 -9.27 25.29 17.08
C VAL A 27 -10.57 25.37 16.29
N THR A 28 -11.29 24.24 16.16
CA THR A 28 -12.51 24.15 15.33
C THR A 28 -13.79 24.44 16.11
N MET A 29 -13.73 24.39 17.45
CA MET A 29 -14.88 24.49 18.36
C MET A 29 -15.91 23.37 18.13
N GLU A 30 -15.54 22.30 17.43
CA GLU A 30 -16.41 21.13 17.25
C GLU A 30 -16.42 20.24 18.50
N PRO A 31 -17.53 19.54 18.77
CA PRO A 31 -17.63 18.64 19.92
C PRO A 31 -16.73 17.43 19.78
N ILE A 32 -16.05 17.06 20.87
CA ILE A 32 -15.19 15.88 20.96
C ILE A 32 -15.97 14.75 21.63
N SER A 33 -16.30 13.72 20.87
CA SER A 33 -16.92 12.49 21.36
C SER A 33 -15.87 11.53 21.92
N GLY A 34 -16.17 10.86 23.03
CA GLY A 34 -15.29 9.84 23.59
C GLY A 34 -14.10 10.38 24.40
N ALA A 35 -14.09 11.66 24.75
CA ALA A 35 -13.09 12.19 25.68
C ALA A 35 -13.30 11.61 27.07
N LEU A 36 -12.28 10.93 27.61
CA LEU A 36 -12.30 10.32 28.93
C LEU A 36 -11.90 11.36 29.98
N LEU A 37 -12.78 11.61 30.96
CA LEU A 37 -12.50 12.42 32.12
C LEU A 37 -12.32 11.50 33.33
N TYR A 38 -11.23 11.66 34.08
CA TYR A 38 -10.95 10.81 35.23
C TYR A 38 -10.17 11.51 36.32
N GLU A 39 -10.39 11.04 37.56
CA GLU A 39 -9.59 11.38 38.73
C GLU A 39 -8.54 10.32 38.98
N GLU A 40 -7.26 10.72 39.03
CA GLU A 40 -6.13 9.82 39.29
C GLU A 40 -5.71 9.95 40.78
N LEU A 41 -5.62 8.81 41.48
CA LEU A 41 -5.07 8.72 42.83
C LEU A 41 -4.08 7.57 42.90
N ASN A 42 -2.86 7.88 43.34
CA ASN A 42 -1.77 6.88 43.58
C ASN A 42 -1.53 5.92 42.43
N GLY A 43 -1.59 6.41 41.16
CA GLY A 43 -1.28 5.62 39.97
C GLY A 43 -2.44 4.74 39.46
N GLY A 44 -3.66 4.97 39.94
CA GLY A 44 -4.85 4.28 39.43
C GLY A 44 -6.05 5.22 39.20
N VAL A 45 -6.91 4.92 38.24
CA VAL A 45 -8.15 5.65 37.98
C VAL A 45 -9.17 5.33 39.07
N LYS A 46 -9.63 6.36 39.80
CA LYS A 46 -10.62 6.20 40.89
C LYS A 46 -12.05 6.33 40.39
N LYS A 47 -12.29 7.30 39.52
CA LYS A 47 -13.59 7.58 38.91
C LYS A 47 -13.35 8.06 37.49
N GLY A 48 -14.25 7.77 36.58
CA GLY A 48 -14.18 8.22 35.21
C GLY A 48 -15.55 8.37 34.58
N THR A 49 -15.65 9.25 33.60
CA THR A 49 -16.81 9.43 32.71
C THR A 49 -16.30 9.75 31.32
N MET A 50 -17.17 9.69 30.32
CA MET A 50 -16.79 9.92 28.92
C MET A 50 -17.79 10.89 28.29
N SER A 51 -17.30 11.77 27.39
CA SER A 51 -18.18 12.64 26.62
C SER A 51 -19.00 11.85 25.61
N ASP A 52 -20.25 12.24 25.43
CA ASP A 52 -21.15 11.65 24.44
C ASP A 52 -20.84 12.11 23.00
N ILE A 53 -21.68 11.70 22.04
CA ILE A 53 -21.51 12.02 20.61
C ILE A 53 -21.58 13.54 20.33
N ASN A 54 -22.19 14.33 21.22
CA ASN A 54 -22.27 15.78 21.13
C ASN A 54 -21.20 16.47 21.96
N GLY A 55 -20.24 15.73 22.52
CA GLY A 55 -19.21 16.26 23.39
C GLY A 55 -19.69 16.57 24.83
N ALA A 56 -20.96 16.29 25.17
CA ALA A 56 -21.51 16.59 26.46
C ALA A 56 -21.01 15.62 27.52
N VAL A 57 -20.70 16.15 28.72
CA VAL A 57 -20.20 15.36 29.84
C VAL A 57 -20.80 15.83 31.15
N SER A 58 -21.17 14.88 32.01
CA SER A 58 -21.64 15.16 33.38
C SER A 58 -20.46 15.10 34.35
N LEU A 59 -20.29 16.17 35.12
CA LEU A 59 -19.27 16.26 36.17
C LEU A 59 -19.74 15.77 37.53
N SER A 60 -20.97 15.29 37.69
CA SER A 60 -21.55 14.86 38.96
C SER A 60 -20.75 13.76 39.68
N ALA A 61 -19.98 12.95 38.92
CA ALA A 61 -19.12 11.94 39.50
C ALA A 61 -17.89 12.51 40.23
N PHE A 62 -17.54 13.79 40.02
CA PHE A 62 -16.28 14.41 40.46
C PHE A 62 -16.46 15.50 41.55
N GLU A 63 -17.64 15.64 42.17
CA GLU A 63 -17.91 16.70 43.15
C GLU A 63 -16.91 16.81 44.32
N ASN A 64 -16.15 15.75 44.59
CA ASN A 64 -15.10 15.71 45.62
C ASN A 64 -13.69 15.54 45.03
N ALA A 65 -13.51 15.73 43.74
CA ALA A 65 -12.21 15.64 43.12
C ALA A 65 -11.44 16.97 43.19
N ASN A 66 -10.15 16.92 43.46
CA ASN A 66 -9.32 18.13 43.41
C ASN A 66 -8.92 18.43 41.97
N PHE A 67 -8.52 17.41 41.23
CA PHE A 67 -8.09 17.51 39.84
C PHE A 67 -8.78 16.46 38.98
N ILE A 68 -9.13 16.86 37.78
CA ILE A 68 -9.65 15.96 36.72
C ILE A 68 -8.72 16.03 35.55
N THR A 69 -8.30 14.86 35.05
CA THR A 69 -7.56 14.73 33.79
C THR A 69 -8.53 14.37 32.69
N ILE A 70 -8.45 15.13 31.59
CA ILE A 70 -9.20 14.89 30.36
C ILE A 70 -8.22 14.34 29.33
N SER A 71 -8.54 13.17 28.76
CA SER A 71 -7.71 12.46 27.81
C SER A 71 -8.53 12.04 26.60
N HIS A 72 -7.99 12.25 25.43
CA HIS A 72 -8.56 11.75 24.19
C HIS A 72 -7.41 11.42 23.24
N ILE A 73 -7.59 10.37 22.40
CA ILE A 73 -6.52 9.82 21.56
C ILE A 73 -5.91 10.84 20.58
N SER A 74 -6.67 11.86 20.17
CA SER A 74 -6.24 12.87 19.19
C SER A 74 -5.93 14.24 19.83
N TYR A 75 -5.90 14.34 21.15
CA TYR A 75 -5.74 15.60 21.87
C TYR A 75 -4.72 15.49 22.99
N LEU A 76 -4.04 16.58 23.30
CA LEU A 76 -3.16 16.66 24.46
C LEU A 76 -3.97 16.49 25.74
N ASN A 77 -3.50 15.61 26.62
CA ASN A 77 -4.10 15.42 27.94
C ASN A 77 -4.10 16.76 28.69
N ARG A 78 -5.24 17.11 29.28
CA ARG A 78 -5.40 18.34 30.05
C ARG A 78 -5.87 18.03 31.47
N THR A 79 -5.09 18.43 32.47
CA THR A 79 -5.47 18.32 33.86
C THR A 79 -5.97 19.67 34.36
N LEU A 80 -7.17 19.70 34.92
CA LEU A 80 -7.83 20.89 35.45
C LEU A 80 -8.15 20.68 36.90
N GLU A 81 -8.06 21.75 37.69
CA GLU A 81 -8.60 21.79 39.05
C GLU A 81 -10.13 21.85 38.93
N PHE A 82 -10.84 20.98 39.63
CA PHE A 82 -12.30 20.85 39.53
C PHE A 82 -13.03 22.19 39.79
N SER A 83 -12.56 22.96 40.79
CA SER A 83 -13.08 24.28 41.14
C SER A 83 -13.01 25.32 40.02
N ASN A 84 -12.11 25.12 39.04
CA ASN A 84 -11.87 26.03 37.95
C ASN A 84 -12.68 25.69 36.69
N ILE A 85 -13.45 24.61 36.71
CA ILE A 85 -14.28 24.21 35.57
C ILE A 85 -15.60 24.95 35.60
N THR A 86 -15.65 26.12 34.97
CA THR A 86 -16.84 27.00 34.94
C THR A 86 -17.56 27.06 33.59
N GLY A 87 -17.07 26.31 32.60
CA GLY A 87 -17.59 26.32 31.23
C GLY A 87 -17.05 25.12 30.40
N ASN A 88 -17.18 25.20 29.09
CA ASN A 88 -16.75 24.16 28.20
C ASN A 88 -15.24 23.88 28.35
N ILE A 89 -14.89 22.63 28.24
CA ILE A 89 -13.50 22.15 28.31
C ILE A 89 -12.94 22.14 26.89
N LEU A 90 -11.93 22.97 26.64
CA LEU A 90 -11.25 23.01 25.35
C LEU A 90 -10.03 22.08 25.39
N LEU A 91 -9.93 21.14 24.44
CA LEU A 91 -8.75 20.33 24.25
C LEU A 91 -7.98 20.82 23.04
N LYS A 92 -6.69 20.95 23.21
CA LYS A 92 -5.77 21.29 22.13
C LYS A 92 -5.51 20.02 21.32
N PRO A 93 -5.75 20.03 19.99
CA PRO A 93 -5.35 18.92 19.15
C PRO A 93 -3.88 18.57 19.39
N ASP A 94 -3.60 17.31 19.61
CA ASP A 94 -2.23 16.84 19.66
C ASP A 94 -1.68 16.84 18.22
N SER A 95 -1.15 18.01 17.83
CA SER A 95 -0.46 18.18 16.54
C SER A 95 0.90 17.48 16.50
N ASN A 96 1.36 16.97 17.64
CA ASN A 96 2.39 15.97 17.65
C ASN A 96 1.74 14.70 17.12
N ASN A 97 1.99 14.38 15.85
CA ASN A 97 1.57 13.14 15.20
C ASN A 97 1.46 12.04 16.24
N LEU A 98 0.26 11.46 16.39
CA LEU A 98 0.11 10.12 16.98
C LEU A 98 1.32 9.35 16.51
N ASP A 99 2.14 8.84 17.42
CA ASP A 99 3.40 8.20 17.08
C ASP A 99 3.13 7.21 15.95
N GLU A 100 3.41 7.62 14.70
CA GLU A 100 3.10 6.83 13.52
C GLU A 100 3.76 5.47 13.67
N ILE A 101 2.94 4.44 13.73
CA ILE A 101 3.39 3.07 13.84
C ILE A 101 3.65 2.56 12.44
N VAL A 102 4.89 2.16 12.16
CA VAL A 102 5.31 1.60 10.88
C VAL A 102 5.84 0.18 11.06
N ILE A 103 5.70 -0.63 10.02
CA ILE A 103 6.09 -2.05 10.01
C ILE A 103 7.32 -2.27 9.12
N SER A 104 7.50 -1.42 8.11
CA SER A 104 8.49 -1.64 7.05
C SER A 104 9.95 -1.64 7.51
N ALA A 105 10.26 -1.05 8.66
CA ALA A 105 11.64 -0.97 9.12
C ALA A 105 12.17 -2.28 9.75
N SER A 106 11.28 -3.16 10.25
CA SER A 106 11.69 -4.40 10.93
C SER A 106 10.76 -5.58 10.72
N LYS A 107 9.69 -5.45 9.91
CA LYS A 107 8.55 -6.37 9.79
C LYS A 107 7.63 -6.42 11.03
N PHE A 108 7.96 -5.70 12.10
CA PHE A 108 7.18 -5.56 13.33
C PHE A 108 6.79 -4.10 13.53
N SER A 109 5.69 -3.88 14.25
CA SER A 109 5.19 -2.54 14.54
C SER A 109 6.19 -1.76 15.40
N GLN A 110 6.66 -0.62 14.92
CA GLN A 110 7.59 0.27 15.63
C GLN A 110 7.14 1.72 15.50
N ASN A 111 7.46 2.50 16.50
CA ASN A 111 7.28 3.95 16.45
C ASN A 111 8.22 4.56 15.40
N LEU A 112 7.72 5.44 14.54
CA LEU A 112 8.49 6.11 13.49
C LEU A 112 9.70 6.89 14.05
N LYS A 113 9.57 7.47 15.26
CA LYS A 113 10.66 8.17 15.94
C LYS A 113 11.84 7.24 16.32
N GLU A 114 11.55 5.95 16.51
CA GLU A 114 12.57 4.97 16.93
C GLU A 114 13.36 4.40 15.74
N ILE A 115 13.02 4.73 14.51
CA ILE A 115 13.61 4.14 13.31
C ILE A 115 14.74 5.02 12.79
N SER A 116 15.87 4.40 12.46
CA SER A 116 17.03 5.11 11.92
C SER A 116 16.90 5.51 10.45
N GLN A 117 16.04 4.84 9.68
CA GLN A 117 15.74 5.21 8.30
C GLN A 117 14.66 6.30 8.25
N ARG A 118 14.71 7.14 7.21
CA ARG A 118 13.60 8.03 6.90
C ARG A 118 12.48 7.22 6.26
N VAL A 119 11.33 7.20 6.89
CA VAL A 119 10.11 6.57 6.37
C VAL A 119 9.09 7.67 6.07
N ILE A 120 8.40 7.56 4.93
CA ILE A 120 7.25 8.36 4.58
C ILE A 120 6.05 7.46 4.76
N PHE A 121 5.11 7.92 5.54
CA PHE A 121 3.85 7.25 5.79
C PHE A 121 2.75 7.94 4.98
N ILE A 122 1.95 7.18 4.25
CA ILE A 122 0.77 7.64 3.53
C ILE A 122 -0.42 6.94 4.19
N SER A 123 -1.27 7.71 4.85
CA SER A 123 -2.44 7.20 5.58
C SER A 123 -3.63 6.91 4.64
N THR A 124 -4.67 6.30 5.18
CA THR A 124 -5.94 6.13 4.46
C THR A 124 -6.56 7.49 4.10
N GLU A 125 -6.45 8.47 4.98
CA GLU A 125 -6.93 9.84 4.79
C GLU A 125 -6.21 10.51 3.63
N ASP A 126 -4.87 10.36 3.53
CA ASP A 126 -4.08 10.86 2.41
C ASP A 126 -4.48 10.22 1.08
N VAL A 127 -4.77 8.90 1.08
CA VAL A 127 -5.27 8.20 -0.10
C VAL A 127 -6.61 8.75 -0.55
N VAL A 128 -7.56 8.94 0.39
CA VAL A 128 -8.88 9.50 0.10
C VAL A 128 -8.77 10.93 -0.40
N LEU A 129 -7.94 11.75 0.24
CA LEU A 129 -7.78 13.16 -0.10
C LEU A 129 -7.11 13.37 -1.46
N SER A 130 -6.06 12.58 -1.76
CA SER A 130 -5.35 12.64 -3.04
C SER A 130 -6.13 12.00 -4.19
N ASN A 131 -7.11 11.14 -3.89
CA ASN A 131 -8.01 10.47 -4.83
C ASN A 131 -7.29 9.94 -6.10
N PRO A 132 -6.24 9.11 -5.96
CA PRO A 132 -5.39 8.70 -7.08
C PRO A 132 -6.11 7.73 -8.00
N GLN A 133 -5.89 7.83 -9.32
CA GLN A 133 -6.46 6.88 -10.30
C GLN A 133 -5.81 5.49 -10.17
N THR A 134 -4.51 5.45 -9.89
CA THR A 134 -3.74 4.21 -9.71
C THR A 134 -2.81 4.34 -8.50
N SER A 135 -2.30 3.22 -7.99
CA SER A 135 -1.28 3.24 -6.94
C SER A 135 0.04 3.86 -7.40
N ALA A 136 0.29 3.96 -8.72
CA ALA A 136 1.40 4.73 -9.25
C ALA A 136 1.20 6.24 -8.99
N ASP A 137 -0.02 6.75 -9.18
CA ASP A 137 -0.35 8.16 -8.92
C ASP A 137 -0.30 8.46 -7.43
N LEU A 138 -0.74 7.53 -6.57
CA LEU A 138 -0.60 7.63 -5.11
C LEU A 138 0.85 7.86 -4.69
N LEU A 139 1.77 7.04 -5.20
CA LEU A 139 3.19 7.18 -4.90
C LEU A 139 3.76 8.51 -5.41
N SER A 140 3.36 8.93 -6.62
CA SER A 140 3.79 10.20 -7.20
C SER A 140 3.35 11.41 -6.36
N ASN A 141 2.12 11.36 -5.83
CA ASN A 141 1.55 12.43 -5.00
C ASN A 141 2.30 12.61 -3.67
N SER A 142 3.05 11.59 -3.20
CA SER A 142 3.89 11.70 -2.01
C SER A 142 5.04 12.72 -2.14
N GLY A 143 5.36 13.17 -3.36
CA GLY A 143 6.45 14.11 -3.64
C GLY A 143 7.87 13.54 -3.49
N ASN A 144 8.02 12.27 -3.05
CA ASN A 144 9.32 11.63 -2.80
C ASN A 144 9.63 10.47 -3.74
N VAL A 145 8.63 10.03 -4.52
CA VAL A 145 8.75 8.96 -5.50
C VAL A 145 8.46 9.52 -6.88
N TYR A 146 9.42 9.40 -7.77
CA TYR A 146 9.21 9.67 -9.18
C TYR A 146 8.61 8.44 -9.85
N ILE A 147 7.58 8.62 -10.67
CA ILE A 147 6.96 7.53 -11.43
C ILE A 147 7.30 7.70 -12.90
N GLN A 148 8.02 6.72 -13.45
CA GLN A 148 8.26 6.64 -14.89
C GLN A 148 7.06 6.00 -15.56
N LYS A 149 6.40 6.72 -16.46
CA LYS A 149 5.29 6.25 -17.28
C LYS A 149 5.61 6.40 -18.77
N SER A 150 5.30 5.39 -19.57
CA SER A 150 5.33 5.44 -21.04
C SER A 150 3.95 5.25 -21.66
N GLN A 151 2.98 4.94 -20.85
CA GLN A 151 1.58 4.72 -21.17
C GLN A 151 0.72 5.08 -19.95
N LEU A 152 -0.59 5.24 -20.14
CA LEU A 152 -1.52 5.55 -19.06
C LEU A 152 -1.55 4.43 -18.01
N GLY A 153 -1.73 3.18 -18.46
CA GLY A 153 -1.71 1.99 -17.62
C GLY A 153 -0.30 1.51 -17.34
N GLY A 154 0.40 2.19 -16.45
CA GLY A 154 1.74 1.78 -16.03
C GLY A 154 2.34 2.73 -15.02
N GLY A 155 3.42 2.28 -14.39
CA GLY A 155 4.17 3.11 -13.47
C GLY A 155 5.30 2.34 -12.79
N SER A 156 6.54 2.75 -13.10
CA SER A 156 7.73 2.23 -12.43
C SER A 156 8.20 3.26 -11.41
N PRO A 157 8.13 2.95 -10.11
CA PRO A 157 8.57 3.87 -9.08
C PRO A 157 10.10 3.99 -9.04
N MET A 158 10.57 5.17 -8.76
CA MET A 158 11.98 5.51 -8.60
C MET A 158 12.18 6.36 -7.34
N ILE A 159 13.16 6.00 -6.52
CA ILE A 159 13.57 6.75 -5.34
C ILE A 159 15.03 7.18 -5.53
N ARG A 160 15.32 8.49 -5.52
CA ARG A 160 16.70 9.03 -5.60
C ARG A 160 17.52 8.40 -6.73
N GLY A 161 16.91 8.12 -7.89
CA GLY A 161 17.55 7.47 -9.04
C GLY A 161 17.62 5.95 -9.01
N PHE A 162 17.28 5.31 -7.90
CA PHE A 162 17.12 3.86 -7.85
C PHE A 162 15.76 3.44 -8.40
N SER A 163 15.75 2.37 -9.18
CA SER A 163 14.53 1.82 -9.79
C SER A 163 14.56 0.30 -9.80
N THR A 164 13.42 -0.32 -10.01
CA THR A 164 13.20 -1.74 -10.30
C THR A 164 13.73 -2.69 -9.25
N ASN A 165 14.70 -3.55 -9.62
CA ASN A 165 15.35 -4.53 -8.75
C ASN A 165 16.33 -3.93 -7.72
N ARG A 166 16.27 -2.60 -7.53
CA ARG A 166 16.97 -1.86 -6.47
C ARG A 166 16.01 -1.22 -5.49
N LEU A 167 14.72 -1.40 -5.72
CA LEU A 167 13.61 -1.04 -4.84
C LEU A 167 12.75 -2.26 -4.60
N THR A 168 12.48 -2.58 -3.33
CA THR A 168 11.54 -3.64 -2.99
C THR A 168 10.13 -3.09 -2.90
N LEU A 169 9.19 -3.78 -3.55
CA LEU A 169 7.76 -3.58 -3.39
C LEU A 169 7.19 -4.77 -2.61
N SER A 170 6.32 -4.50 -1.65
CA SER A 170 5.60 -5.55 -0.92
C SER A 170 4.14 -5.17 -0.66
N VAL A 171 3.28 -6.18 -0.62
CA VAL A 171 1.86 -6.07 -0.27
C VAL A 171 1.59 -6.99 0.90
N ASP A 172 1.11 -6.44 2.03
CA ASP A 172 0.85 -7.19 3.27
C ASP A 172 2.06 -8.03 3.75
N GLY A 173 3.29 -7.52 3.51
CA GLY A 173 4.53 -8.21 3.85
C GLY A 173 5.00 -9.26 2.84
N VAL A 174 4.25 -9.49 1.75
CA VAL A 174 4.64 -10.36 0.64
C VAL A 174 5.34 -9.56 -0.44
N ARG A 175 6.55 -9.98 -0.82
CA ARG A 175 7.35 -9.33 -1.85
C ARG A 175 6.69 -9.46 -3.24
N LEU A 176 6.56 -8.33 -3.95
CA LEU A 176 6.00 -8.25 -5.29
C LEU A 176 7.06 -8.42 -6.39
N ASN A 177 8.32 -8.06 -6.10
CA ASN A 177 9.44 -8.26 -7.04
C ASN A 177 9.60 -9.74 -7.36
N ASN A 178 9.64 -10.08 -8.64
CA ASN A 178 9.77 -11.44 -9.14
C ASN A 178 10.97 -11.56 -10.11
N ALA A 179 11.23 -12.76 -10.61
CA ALA A 179 12.40 -13.06 -11.44
C ALA A 179 12.45 -12.28 -12.76
N ILE A 180 11.32 -11.81 -13.29
CA ILE A 180 11.24 -10.99 -14.52
C ILE A 180 11.06 -9.50 -14.22
N PHE A 181 11.11 -9.12 -12.95
CA PHE A 181 10.97 -7.74 -12.52
C PHE A 181 12.17 -6.90 -12.95
N ARG A 182 11.97 -5.94 -13.86
CA ARG A 182 13.05 -5.22 -14.52
C ARG A 182 12.83 -3.71 -14.52
N GLY A 183 13.90 -2.97 -14.88
CA GLY A 183 13.89 -1.53 -15.10
C GLY A 183 13.05 -1.12 -16.30
N GLY A 184 12.58 0.11 -16.27
CA GLY A 184 11.90 0.75 -17.37
C GLY A 184 10.38 0.81 -17.20
N ASN A 185 9.68 0.89 -18.31
CA ASN A 185 8.27 1.22 -18.38
C ASN A 185 7.40 0.00 -18.11
N ILE A 186 7.34 -0.46 -16.87
CA ILE A 186 6.54 -1.60 -16.45
C ILE A 186 5.39 -1.13 -15.59
N GLN A 187 4.30 -1.89 -15.62
CA GLN A 187 3.05 -1.52 -14.95
C GLN A 187 2.95 -2.05 -13.50
N ASN A 188 4.07 -2.30 -12.84
CA ASN A 188 4.19 -3.07 -11.60
C ASN A 188 3.23 -2.66 -10.48
N VAL A 189 3.13 -1.36 -10.20
CA VAL A 189 2.31 -0.89 -9.08
C VAL A 189 0.84 -0.73 -9.41
N ILE A 190 0.44 -0.75 -10.68
CA ILE A 190 -0.99 -0.62 -11.04
C ILE A 190 -1.83 -1.83 -10.66
N SER A 191 -1.19 -3.00 -10.44
CA SER A 191 -1.90 -4.20 -9.97
C SER A 191 -2.42 -4.05 -8.53
N ILE A 192 -1.93 -3.06 -7.78
CA ILE A 192 -2.39 -2.75 -6.44
C ILE A 192 -3.53 -1.73 -6.56
N ASP A 193 -4.72 -2.09 -6.10
CA ASP A 193 -5.88 -1.22 -6.13
C ASP A 193 -5.77 -0.12 -5.05
N PRO A 194 -5.77 1.18 -5.41
CA PRO A 194 -5.69 2.26 -4.44
C PRO A 194 -6.87 2.27 -3.45
N PHE A 195 -8.06 1.79 -3.85
CA PHE A 195 -9.21 1.69 -2.94
C PHE A 195 -9.01 0.66 -1.82
N ASN A 196 -8.12 -0.30 -2.01
CA ASN A 196 -7.82 -1.34 -1.02
C ASN A 196 -6.68 -0.97 -0.07
N ILE A 197 -6.00 0.15 -0.29
CA ILE A 197 -4.85 0.57 0.53
C ILE A 197 -5.36 1.15 1.84
N GLN A 198 -4.86 0.63 2.96
CA GLN A 198 -5.01 1.17 4.30
C GLN A 198 -3.89 2.17 4.60
N SER A 199 -2.65 1.79 4.28
CA SER A 199 -1.48 2.67 4.40
C SER A 199 -0.38 2.25 3.44
N THR A 200 0.51 3.16 3.12
CA THR A 200 1.74 2.87 2.36
C THR A 200 2.93 3.46 3.08
N GLU A 201 3.93 2.63 3.32
CA GLU A 201 5.18 3.03 3.94
C GLU A 201 6.31 3.02 2.90
N ILE A 202 7.02 4.15 2.76
CA ILE A 202 8.12 4.30 1.82
C ILE A 202 9.39 4.52 2.62
N VAL A 203 10.25 3.52 2.68
CA VAL A 203 11.55 3.59 3.35
C VAL A 203 12.57 4.15 2.38
N LEU A 204 13.16 5.29 2.71
CA LEU A 204 14.16 5.98 1.90
C LEU A 204 15.57 5.57 2.33
N GLY A 205 16.27 4.87 1.45
CA GLY A 205 17.61 4.35 1.69
C GLY A 205 17.64 2.85 1.89
N SER A 206 18.81 2.29 2.17
CA SER A 206 19.01 0.85 2.21
C SER A 206 18.18 0.16 3.30
N SER A 207 17.39 -0.80 2.89
CA SER A 207 16.64 -1.72 3.74
C SER A 207 17.05 -3.19 3.49
N SER A 208 18.25 -3.39 2.97
CA SER A 208 18.73 -4.68 2.46
C SER A 208 18.85 -5.75 3.54
N VAL A 209 19.06 -5.39 4.81
CA VAL A 209 19.06 -6.35 5.92
C VAL A 209 17.68 -7.00 6.09
N ILE A 210 16.61 -6.23 5.94
CA ILE A 210 15.23 -6.72 6.12
C ILE A 210 14.70 -7.38 4.84
N TYR A 211 14.91 -6.74 3.67
CA TYR A 211 14.26 -7.10 2.41
C TYR A 211 15.19 -7.73 1.36
N GLY A 212 16.49 -7.84 1.67
CA GLY A 212 17.47 -8.41 0.76
C GLY A 212 18.02 -7.42 -0.27
N SER A 213 18.69 -7.97 -1.30
CA SER A 213 19.48 -7.21 -2.28
C SER A 213 18.68 -6.18 -3.09
N ASP A 214 17.40 -6.41 -3.30
CA ASP A 214 16.56 -5.49 -4.08
C ASP A 214 16.19 -4.20 -3.30
N ALA A 215 16.48 -4.12 -2.01
CA ALA A 215 16.16 -2.97 -1.17
C ALA A 215 17.35 -2.02 -0.96
N ILE A 216 18.25 -1.91 -1.92
CA ILE A 216 19.43 -1.01 -1.84
C ILE A 216 18.99 0.46 -1.86
N GLY A 217 18.05 0.82 -2.72
CA GLY A 217 17.54 2.18 -2.88
C GLY A 217 16.39 2.52 -1.92
N GLY A 218 15.68 1.50 -1.44
CA GLY A 218 14.54 1.65 -0.55
C GLY A 218 13.54 0.51 -0.63
N ALA A 219 12.48 0.63 0.15
CA ALA A 219 11.36 -0.30 0.15
C ALA A 219 10.03 0.46 0.16
N MET A 220 9.02 -0.08 -0.51
CA MET A 220 7.65 0.40 -0.49
C MET A 220 6.75 -0.73 -0.03
N ASN A 221 6.08 -0.53 1.08
CA ASN A 221 5.23 -1.53 1.70
C ASN A 221 3.78 -1.04 1.70
N PHE A 222 2.92 -1.73 0.95
CA PHE A 222 1.50 -1.46 0.87
C PHE A 222 0.78 -2.37 1.87
N GLN A 223 0.10 -1.75 2.83
CA GLN A 223 -0.81 -2.45 3.73
C GLN A 223 -2.22 -2.29 3.18
N THR A 224 -2.88 -3.41 2.91
CA THR A 224 -4.26 -3.36 2.45
C THR A 224 -5.24 -3.36 3.63
N LYS A 225 -6.46 -2.86 3.41
CA LYS A 225 -7.53 -2.83 4.41
C LYS A 225 -7.67 -4.19 5.08
N LYS A 226 -7.86 -4.18 6.40
CA LYS A 226 -8.09 -5.39 7.20
C LYS A 226 -9.55 -5.52 7.56
N PRO A 227 -10.08 -6.76 7.62
CA PRO A 227 -11.38 -7.00 8.22
C PRO A 227 -11.44 -6.50 9.66
N VAL A 228 -12.58 -5.95 10.06
CA VAL A 228 -12.83 -5.41 11.41
C VAL A 228 -13.77 -6.35 12.13
N PHE A 229 -13.37 -6.78 13.33
CA PHE A 229 -14.21 -7.60 14.22
C PHE A 229 -15.39 -6.79 14.79
N SER A 230 -16.39 -7.49 15.27
CA SER A 230 -17.40 -6.85 16.12
C SER A 230 -16.87 -6.65 17.54
N GLU A 231 -17.20 -5.51 18.15
CA GLU A 231 -16.92 -5.23 19.56
C GLU A 231 -18.07 -5.64 20.48
N SER A 232 -19.13 -6.21 19.92
CA SER A 232 -20.32 -6.67 20.63
C SER A 232 -20.77 -8.04 20.12
N GLU A 233 -21.76 -8.67 20.79
CA GLU A 233 -22.38 -9.91 20.34
C GLU A 233 -23.12 -9.79 18.99
N ASN A 234 -23.46 -8.55 18.58
CA ASN A 234 -24.10 -8.29 17.30
C ASN A 234 -23.09 -8.32 16.15
N ILE A 235 -23.54 -8.71 14.97
CA ILE A 235 -22.72 -8.68 13.75
C ILE A 235 -22.42 -7.21 13.38
N PHE A 236 -21.14 -6.87 13.26
CA PHE A 236 -20.71 -5.61 12.68
C PHE A 236 -20.75 -5.69 11.15
N PHE A 237 -21.50 -4.82 10.52
CA PHE A 237 -21.55 -4.73 9.06
C PHE A 237 -21.24 -3.31 8.60
N LYS A 238 -20.30 -3.16 7.67
CA LYS A 238 -19.95 -1.88 7.05
C LYS A 238 -19.85 -2.05 5.55
N LEU A 239 -20.54 -1.21 4.79
CA LEU A 239 -20.53 -1.14 3.34
C LEU A 239 -20.01 0.23 2.91
N ASN A 240 -19.03 0.25 2.02
CA ASN A 240 -18.57 1.47 1.36
C ASN A 240 -18.75 1.30 -0.16
N SER A 241 -19.13 2.38 -0.82
CA SER A 241 -19.17 2.42 -2.29
C SER A 241 -18.62 3.76 -2.79
N THR A 242 -17.88 3.72 -3.87
CA THR A 242 -17.31 4.90 -4.51
C THR A 242 -17.54 4.84 -6.01
N SER A 243 -18.00 5.93 -6.60
CA SER A 243 -18.06 6.14 -8.03
C SER A 243 -17.23 7.35 -8.39
N ARG A 244 -16.36 7.22 -9.39
CA ARG A 244 -15.49 8.30 -9.84
C ARG A 244 -15.59 8.48 -11.36
N ASN A 245 -15.65 9.74 -11.79
CA ASN A 245 -15.55 10.12 -13.20
C ASN A 245 -14.46 11.20 -13.34
N SER A 246 -13.65 11.11 -14.38
CA SER A 246 -12.61 12.09 -14.68
C SER A 246 -12.73 12.54 -16.14
N SER A 247 -12.66 13.86 -16.37
CA SER A 247 -12.76 14.43 -17.73
C SER A 247 -11.47 14.27 -18.55
N ALA A 248 -10.31 14.09 -17.89
CA ALA A 248 -9.02 14.00 -18.55
C ALA A 248 -8.88 12.77 -19.46
N ASN A 249 -9.49 11.66 -19.07
CA ASN A 249 -9.47 10.37 -19.79
C ASN A 249 -10.83 9.69 -19.76
N LYS A 250 -11.90 10.46 -19.57
CA LYS A 250 -13.29 9.97 -19.46
C LYS A 250 -13.44 8.75 -18.57
N GLU A 251 -12.66 8.72 -17.49
CA GLU A 251 -12.67 7.63 -16.53
C GLU A 251 -14.07 7.35 -15.99
N LYS A 252 -14.37 6.06 -15.87
CA LYS A 252 -15.53 5.54 -15.17
C LYS A 252 -15.05 4.47 -14.21
N THR A 253 -15.07 4.77 -12.93
CA THR A 253 -14.64 3.84 -11.89
C THR A 253 -15.77 3.60 -10.92
N ALA A 254 -15.98 2.33 -10.57
CA ALA A 254 -16.88 1.88 -9.52
C ALA A 254 -16.13 0.98 -8.55
N HIS A 255 -16.28 1.25 -7.27
CA HIS A 255 -15.71 0.47 -6.18
C HIS A 255 -16.78 0.17 -5.14
N ILE A 256 -16.74 -1.04 -4.59
CA ILE A 256 -17.54 -1.46 -3.46
C ILE A 256 -16.69 -2.33 -2.54
N ASP A 257 -16.72 -2.05 -1.25
CA ASP A 257 -16.20 -2.96 -0.23
C ASP A 257 -17.22 -3.16 0.88
N PHE A 258 -17.26 -4.36 1.44
CA PHE A 258 -18.08 -4.66 2.60
C PHE A 258 -17.34 -5.51 3.61
N ASN A 259 -17.47 -5.12 4.87
CA ASN A 259 -16.93 -5.82 6.03
C ASN A 259 -18.07 -6.49 6.80
N MET A 260 -17.85 -7.73 7.19
CA MET A 260 -18.71 -8.47 8.11
C MET A 260 -17.84 -8.95 9.26
N GLY A 261 -18.12 -8.47 10.48
CA GLY A 261 -17.39 -8.81 11.69
C GLY A 261 -18.26 -9.53 12.72
N PHE A 262 -17.70 -10.59 13.26
CA PHE A 262 -18.14 -11.29 14.46
C PHE A 262 -17.10 -11.06 15.56
N GLU A 263 -17.32 -11.57 16.75
CA GLU A 263 -16.38 -11.41 17.87
C GLU A 263 -14.96 -11.89 17.56
N ASN A 264 -14.83 -13.07 16.95
CA ASN A 264 -13.54 -13.72 16.69
C ASN A 264 -13.26 -14.00 15.21
N PHE A 265 -14.19 -13.68 14.33
CA PHE A 265 -14.07 -13.86 12.88
C PHE A 265 -14.50 -12.59 12.17
N ALA A 266 -13.76 -12.19 11.14
CA ALA A 266 -14.15 -11.09 10.28
C ALA A 266 -13.79 -11.35 8.82
N SER A 267 -14.57 -10.79 7.92
CA SER A 267 -14.42 -10.91 6.46
C SER A 267 -14.54 -9.56 5.80
N LEU A 268 -13.67 -9.28 4.84
CA LEU A 268 -13.71 -8.07 4.01
C LEU A 268 -13.63 -8.50 2.54
N THR A 269 -14.64 -8.10 1.77
CA THR A 269 -14.68 -8.28 0.32
C THR A 269 -14.60 -6.92 -0.35
N SER A 270 -13.79 -6.79 -1.40
CA SER A 270 -13.66 -5.56 -2.17
C SER A 270 -13.61 -5.87 -3.66
N ILE A 271 -14.31 -5.07 -4.45
CA ILE A 271 -14.40 -5.18 -5.90
C ILE A 271 -14.28 -3.78 -6.49
N SER A 272 -13.39 -3.61 -7.49
CA SER A 272 -13.24 -2.37 -8.24
C SER A 272 -13.19 -2.66 -9.73
N PHE A 273 -13.84 -1.80 -10.49
CA PHE A 273 -13.72 -1.76 -11.94
C PHE A 273 -13.45 -0.34 -12.39
N SER A 274 -12.42 -0.17 -13.21
CA SER A 274 -12.03 1.12 -13.79
C SER A 274 -11.93 1.00 -15.30
N ASP A 275 -12.53 1.94 -16.02
CA ASP A 275 -12.43 2.08 -17.46
C ASP A 275 -11.89 3.48 -17.79
N PHE A 276 -10.75 3.51 -18.44
CA PHE A 276 -10.06 4.72 -18.85
C PHE A 276 -10.04 4.80 -20.37
N ASP A 277 -10.63 5.87 -20.92
CA ASP A 277 -10.54 6.22 -22.36
C ASP A 277 -9.20 6.94 -22.64
N ASP A 278 -9.02 7.37 -23.87
CA ASP A 278 -7.83 8.09 -24.31
C ASP A 278 -7.60 9.37 -23.48
N LEU A 279 -6.36 9.57 -23.02
CA LEU A 279 -5.96 10.72 -22.23
C LEU A 279 -6.01 12.00 -23.07
N LYS A 280 -6.60 13.06 -22.53
CA LYS A 280 -6.62 14.38 -23.10
C LYS A 280 -5.69 15.32 -22.34
N MET A 281 -4.70 15.88 -23.04
CA MET A 281 -3.81 16.86 -22.45
C MET A 281 -4.50 18.23 -22.26
N GLY A 282 -3.96 19.03 -21.34
CA GLY A 282 -4.40 20.41 -21.14
C GLY A 282 -4.14 21.32 -22.35
N ALA A 283 -4.86 22.44 -22.43
CA ALA A 283 -4.78 23.35 -23.57
C ALA A 283 -3.42 24.09 -23.71
N ASN A 284 -2.70 24.25 -22.61
CA ASN A 284 -1.44 25.02 -22.52
C ASN A 284 -0.19 24.13 -22.42
N GLY A 285 -0.29 22.87 -22.83
CA GLY A 285 0.84 21.93 -22.85
C GLY A 285 1.79 22.17 -24.04
N PRO A 286 3.01 21.61 -24.01
CA PRO A 286 3.95 21.66 -25.13
C PRO A 286 3.38 21.01 -26.38
N SER A 287 3.76 21.56 -27.57
CA SER A 287 3.36 21.04 -28.88
C SER A 287 3.79 19.58 -29.10
N ASP A 288 4.91 19.17 -28.50
CA ASP A 288 5.44 17.81 -28.59
C ASP A 288 4.50 16.73 -27.98
N TYR A 289 3.57 17.15 -27.13
CA TYR A 289 2.56 16.24 -26.56
C TYR A 289 1.31 16.10 -27.44
N LEU A 290 1.18 16.86 -28.51
CA LEU A 290 0.09 16.72 -29.45
C LEU A 290 0.24 15.43 -30.25
N ARG A 291 -0.90 14.80 -30.53
CA ARG A 291 -1.02 13.60 -31.36
C ARG A 291 -1.75 13.93 -32.67
N PRO A 292 -1.03 14.38 -33.70
CA PRO A 292 -1.69 14.83 -34.95
C PRO A 292 -2.32 13.68 -35.75
N GLU A 293 -1.79 12.47 -35.63
CA GLU A 293 -2.23 11.30 -36.38
C GLU A 293 -2.06 10.00 -35.60
N TYR A 294 -2.75 8.96 -36.00
CA TYR A 294 -2.67 7.62 -35.41
C TYR A 294 -2.98 6.55 -36.44
N VAL A 295 -2.52 5.32 -36.20
CA VAL A 295 -2.82 4.16 -37.04
C VAL A 295 -4.07 3.45 -36.52
N GLN A 296 -4.96 3.06 -37.43
CA GLN A 296 -6.08 2.17 -37.16
C GLN A 296 -6.18 1.13 -38.28
N GLN A 297 -6.44 -0.12 -37.92
CA GLN A 297 -6.70 -1.16 -38.91
C GLN A 297 -8.14 -1.07 -39.41
N VAL A 298 -8.30 -0.99 -40.73
CA VAL A 298 -9.60 -0.97 -41.44
C VAL A 298 -9.55 -2.06 -42.50
N ASP A 299 -10.47 -3.01 -42.45
CA ASP A 299 -10.54 -4.15 -43.37
C ASP A 299 -9.20 -4.91 -43.53
N GLY A 300 -8.47 -5.05 -42.44
CA GLY A 300 -7.17 -5.76 -42.38
C GLY A 300 -5.97 -4.94 -42.88
N GLN A 301 -6.16 -3.67 -43.27
CA GLN A 301 -5.12 -2.75 -43.71
C GLN A 301 -4.89 -1.65 -42.68
N ASP A 302 -3.63 -1.27 -42.47
CA ASP A 302 -3.29 -0.14 -41.62
C ASP A 302 -3.54 1.18 -42.35
N VAL A 303 -4.36 2.05 -41.75
CA VAL A 303 -4.68 3.37 -42.27
C VAL A 303 -4.23 4.42 -41.26
N ILE A 304 -3.50 5.42 -41.73
CA ILE A 304 -3.11 6.58 -40.89
C ILE A 304 -4.27 7.58 -40.94
N PHE A 305 -4.83 7.88 -39.77
CA PHE A 305 -5.90 8.86 -39.60
C PHE A 305 -5.35 10.16 -39.04
N SER A 306 -5.80 11.29 -39.62
CA SER A 306 -5.59 12.58 -38.97
C SER A 306 -6.47 12.68 -37.72
N ASN A 307 -5.88 13.10 -36.62
CA ASN A 307 -6.58 13.22 -35.33
C ASN A 307 -7.34 14.55 -35.27
N SER A 308 -8.67 14.49 -35.20
CA SER A 308 -9.54 15.67 -35.18
C SER A 308 -9.34 16.56 -33.93
N ASP A 309 -8.88 16.01 -32.81
CA ASP A 309 -8.42 16.75 -31.62
C ASP A 309 -7.04 16.26 -31.23
N PRO A 310 -5.94 16.88 -31.70
CA PRO A 310 -4.59 16.44 -31.42
C PRO A 310 -4.21 16.39 -29.93
N ARG A 311 -4.98 17.03 -29.05
CA ARG A 311 -4.79 16.93 -27.59
C ARG A 311 -5.24 15.60 -27.03
N VAL A 312 -6.06 14.83 -27.75
CA VAL A 312 -6.44 13.47 -27.35
C VAL A 312 -5.35 12.51 -27.78
N GLN A 313 -4.68 11.91 -26.83
CA GLN A 313 -3.59 10.95 -27.03
C GLN A 313 -4.19 9.58 -27.40
N LYS A 314 -4.53 9.40 -28.68
CA LYS A 314 -5.14 8.18 -29.20
C LYS A 314 -4.33 6.93 -28.86
N HIS A 315 -5.04 5.86 -28.48
CA HIS A 315 -4.48 4.60 -28.01
C HIS A 315 -3.70 4.75 -26.69
N THR A 316 -4.34 5.35 -25.67
CA THR A 316 -3.85 5.33 -24.28
C THR A 316 -4.81 4.67 -23.31
N GLY A 317 -6.07 4.48 -23.70
CA GLY A 317 -7.11 3.91 -22.85
C GLY A 317 -6.87 2.43 -22.50
N TYR A 318 -7.37 2.01 -21.35
CA TYR A 318 -7.39 0.62 -20.89
C TYR A 318 -8.44 0.46 -19.78
N SER A 319 -8.79 -0.77 -19.46
CA SER A 319 -9.65 -1.07 -18.32
C SER A 319 -8.97 -2.01 -17.34
N GLN A 320 -9.41 -1.98 -16.07
CA GLN A 320 -8.86 -2.81 -15.00
C GLN A 320 -9.96 -3.29 -14.06
N PHE A 321 -9.86 -4.55 -13.68
CA PHE A 321 -10.67 -5.20 -12.67
C PHE A 321 -9.79 -5.61 -11.49
N ASN A 322 -10.22 -5.29 -10.26
CA ASN A 322 -9.55 -5.70 -9.03
C ASN A 322 -10.56 -6.37 -8.09
N PHE A 323 -10.09 -7.42 -7.43
CA PHE A 323 -10.81 -8.14 -6.41
C PHE A 323 -9.92 -8.42 -5.22
N MET A 324 -10.45 -8.23 -4.02
CA MET A 324 -9.78 -8.63 -2.78
C MET A 324 -10.78 -9.30 -1.84
N GLN A 325 -10.36 -10.42 -1.25
CA GLN A 325 -11.06 -11.10 -0.18
C GLN A 325 -10.11 -11.34 0.97
N LYS A 326 -10.47 -10.92 2.16
CA LYS A 326 -9.71 -11.18 3.39
C LYS A 326 -10.57 -11.82 4.46
N PHE A 327 -9.96 -12.70 5.24
CA PHE A 327 -10.54 -13.32 6.41
C PHE A 327 -9.58 -13.17 7.58
N LEU A 328 -10.10 -12.75 8.73
CA LEU A 328 -9.39 -12.76 10.00
C LEU A 328 -10.09 -13.71 10.97
N LEU A 329 -9.29 -14.51 11.65
CA LEU A 329 -9.73 -15.33 12.78
C LEU A 329 -8.82 -15.04 13.97
N LYS A 330 -9.40 -14.69 15.11
CA LYS A 330 -8.69 -14.37 16.34
C LYS A 330 -8.96 -15.44 17.39
N THR A 331 -7.89 -15.89 18.03
CA THR A 331 -7.95 -16.66 19.28
C THR A 331 -7.20 -15.86 20.36
N ASP A 332 -7.15 -16.33 21.61
CA ASP A 332 -6.54 -15.60 22.73
C ASP A 332 -5.14 -15.04 22.44
N LYS A 333 -4.32 -15.77 21.69
CA LYS A 333 -2.90 -15.41 21.45
C LYS A 333 -2.47 -15.51 20.00
N THR A 334 -3.38 -15.81 19.10
CA THR A 334 -3.05 -16.04 17.70
C THR A 334 -4.08 -15.37 16.80
N VAL A 335 -3.59 -14.66 15.80
CA VAL A 335 -4.41 -14.10 14.72
C VAL A 335 -4.00 -14.78 13.42
N TYR A 336 -4.99 -15.30 12.71
CA TYR A 336 -4.87 -15.88 11.38
C TYR A 336 -5.45 -14.87 10.38
N ASP A 337 -4.67 -14.49 9.41
CA ASP A 337 -5.04 -13.59 8.30
C ASP A 337 -4.86 -14.38 6.99
N LEU A 338 -5.93 -14.51 6.22
CA LEU A 338 -5.92 -15.10 4.89
C LEU A 338 -6.39 -14.06 3.89
N GLY A 339 -5.59 -13.80 2.86
CA GLY A 339 -5.87 -12.84 1.80
C GLY A 339 -5.84 -13.48 0.41
N VAL A 340 -6.76 -13.05 -0.44
CA VAL A 340 -6.76 -13.33 -1.88
C VAL A 340 -6.89 -11.99 -2.60
N HIS A 341 -5.92 -11.69 -3.47
CA HIS A 341 -5.93 -10.49 -4.31
C HIS A 341 -5.86 -10.91 -5.77
N TYR A 342 -6.68 -10.32 -6.60
CA TYR A 342 -6.67 -10.53 -8.03
C TYR A 342 -6.79 -9.19 -8.76
N SER A 343 -5.91 -8.97 -9.74
CA SER A 343 -5.95 -7.83 -10.64
C SER A 343 -5.83 -8.30 -12.08
N SER A 344 -6.62 -7.73 -12.97
CA SER A 344 -6.56 -8.03 -14.41
C SER A 344 -6.83 -6.76 -15.20
N THR A 345 -6.00 -6.50 -16.22
CA THR A 345 -6.19 -5.38 -17.13
C THR A 345 -6.66 -5.86 -18.50
N SER A 346 -7.26 -4.95 -19.28
CA SER A 346 -7.32 -5.10 -20.74
C SER A 346 -5.91 -4.93 -21.35
N ASN A 347 -5.80 -4.95 -22.68
CA ASN A 347 -4.60 -4.52 -23.35
C ASN A 347 -4.26 -3.07 -22.98
N ILE A 348 -2.98 -2.79 -22.73
CA ILE A 348 -2.46 -1.47 -22.36
C ILE A 348 -1.58 -0.98 -23.51
N PRO A 349 -2.09 -0.07 -24.38
CA PRO A 349 -1.29 0.43 -25.49
C PRO A 349 -0.05 1.17 -25.02
N ARG A 350 1.06 0.93 -25.68
CA ARG A 350 2.32 1.57 -25.37
C ARG A 350 2.51 2.85 -26.17
N TYR A 351 1.99 3.93 -25.64
CA TYR A 351 1.91 5.23 -26.28
C TYR A 351 3.27 5.73 -26.81
N ASP A 352 4.34 5.62 -25.99
CA ASP A 352 5.70 6.06 -26.37
C ASP A 352 6.28 5.33 -27.60
N ARG A 353 5.69 4.23 -28.00
CA ARG A 353 6.08 3.49 -29.20
C ARG A 353 5.19 3.83 -30.39
N LEU A 354 3.89 3.97 -30.13
CA LEU A 354 2.90 4.26 -31.18
C LEU A 354 3.02 5.65 -31.79
N ILE A 355 3.70 6.58 -31.12
CA ILE A 355 3.98 7.95 -31.62
C ILE A 355 5.28 8.05 -32.40
N ARG A 356 6.06 6.97 -32.53
CA ARG A 356 7.36 7.02 -33.20
C ARG A 356 7.22 6.95 -34.69
N TYR A 357 7.97 7.79 -35.36
CA TYR A 357 8.15 7.77 -36.80
C TYR A 357 9.34 6.91 -37.19
N ASN A 358 9.27 6.28 -38.35
CA ASN A 358 10.39 5.63 -39.01
C ASN A 358 11.24 6.74 -39.69
N ASN A 359 12.52 6.79 -39.39
CA ASN A 359 13.41 7.83 -39.91
C ASN A 359 13.59 7.75 -41.44
N ASP A 360 13.40 6.57 -42.05
CA ASP A 360 13.60 6.36 -43.47
C ASP A 360 12.37 6.74 -44.32
N THR A 361 11.16 6.49 -43.79
CA THR A 361 9.89 6.73 -44.51
C THR A 361 9.15 7.96 -44.01
N ASN A 362 9.51 8.50 -42.87
CA ASN A 362 8.81 9.57 -42.16
C ASN A 362 7.30 9.27 -41.91
N GLU A 363 6.97 7.99 -41.77
CA GLU A 363 5.64 7.50 -41.40
C GLU A 363 5.67 6.90 -40.00
N LEU A 364 4.51 6.72 -39.37
CA LEU A 364 4.41 6.03 -38.08
C LEU A 364 5.02 4.62 -38.17
N HIS A 365 5.84 4.25 -37.18
CA HIS A 365 6.63 3.01 -37.26
C HIS A 365 5.82 1.76 -36.91
N TYR A 366 4.84 1.87 -35.99
CA TYR A 366 4.06 0.74 -35.47
C TYR A 366 2.58 0.88 -35.83
N GLY A 367 1.99 -0.18 -36.36
CA GLY A 367 0.53 -0.36 -36.44
C GLY A 367 -0.03 -0.71 -35.07
N GLU A 368 0.68 -1.56 -34.32
CA GLU A 368 0.26 -1.99 -32.99
C GLU A 368 1.47 -2.13 -32.05
N TRP A 369 1.29 -1.70 -30.81
CA TRP A 369 2.22 -1.99 -29.73
C TRP A 369 1.49 -1.87 -28.39
N TYR A 370 1.33 -2.99 -27.65
CA TYR A 370 0.67 -3.00 -26.36
C TYR A 370 1.23 -4.07 -25.42
N TYR A 371 1.03 -3.85 -24.13
CA TYR A 371 1.13 -4.85 -23.08
C TYR A 371 -0.23 -5.43 -22.77
N GLY A 372 -0.25 -6.63 -22.23
CA GLY A 372 -1.43 -7.19 -21.63
C GLY A 372 -2.22 -8.20 -22.48
N PRO A 373 -3.30 -8.72 -21.88
CA PRO A 373 -3.70 -8.42 -20.50
C PRO A 373 -2.64 -8.78 -19.47
N GLN A 374 -2.46 -7.91 -18.48
CA GLN A 374 -1.65 -8.22 -17.30
C GLN A 374 -2.55 -8.80 -16.22
N LYS A 375 -2.13 -9.91 -15.59
CA LYS A 375 -2.88 -10.53 -14.50
C LYS A 375 -1.96 -10.80 -13.33
N TRP A 376 -2.46 -10.54 -12.13
CA TRP A 376 -1.80 -10.85 -10.88
C TRP A 376 -2.77 -11.49 -9.91
N LEU A 377 -2.41 -12.67 -9.42
CA LEU A 377 -3.07 -13.36 -8.34
C LEU A 377 -2.09 -13.47 -7.17
N LEU A 378 -2.51 -13.07 -5.98
CA LEU A 378 -1.82 -13.31 -4.73
C LEU A 378 -2.77 -14.03 -3.77
N ILE A 379 -2.34 -15.16 -3.24
CA ILE A 379 -2.96 -15.85 -2.11
C ILE A 379 -1.94 -15.86 -0.99
N ASN A 380 -2.24 -15.22 0.13
CA ASN A 380 -1.34 -15.15 1.27
C ASN A 380 -2.02 -15.57 2.57
N SER A 381 -1.25 -16.20 3.45
CA SER A 381 -1.65 -16.51 4.82
C SER A 381 -0.62 -15.93 5.77
N ARG A 382 -1.09 -15.26 6.81
CA ARG A 382 -0.25 -14.73 7.88
C ARG A 382 -0.77 -15.19 9.22
N ILE A 383 0.10 -15.83 10.00
CA ILE A 383 -0.19 -16.27 11.36
C ILE A 383 0.67 -15.43 12.30
N THR A 384 0.02 -14.67 13.16
CA THR A 384 0.69 -13.88 14.19
C THR A 384 0.39 -14.49 15.55
N LYS A 385 1.43 -14.88 16.28
CA LYS A 385 1.31 -15.48 17.61
C LYS A 385 2.12 -14.69 18.63
N GLU A 386 1.52 -14.38 19.77
CA GLU A 386 2.17 -13.71 20.89
C GLU A 386 2.40 -14.68 22.05
N SER A 387 3.55 -14.56 22.71
CA SER A 387 3.90 -15.42 23.85
C SER A 387 4.91 -14.74 24.77
N PHE A 388 4.43 -14.21 25.88
CA PHE A 388 5.29 -13.59 26.91
C PHE A 388 6.10 -14.59 27.76
N LYS A 389 5.89 -15.90 27.57
CA LYS A 389 6.58 -16.97 28.31
C LYS A 389 7.65 -17.68 27.48
N SER A 390 7.73 -17.43 26.20
CA SER A 390 8.71 -18.07 25.33
C SER A 390 10.10 -17.46 25.54
N PRO A 391 11.16 -18.26 25.69
CA PRO A 391 12.52 -17.75 25.79
C PRO A 391 13.04 -17.20 24.45
N ILE A 392 12.44 -17.61 23.33
CA ILE A 392 12.92 -17.30 21.98
C ILE A 392 12.11 -16.21 21.27
N TYR A 393 10.84 -15.95 21.63
CA TYR A 393 10.06 -14.88 21.02
C TYR A 393 8.97 -14.36 21.97
N ASP A 394 8.63 -13.10 21.82
CA ASP A 394 7.42 -12.48 22.35
C ASP A 394 6.35 -12.44 21.26
N LYS A 395 6.79 -12.25 20.00
CA LYS A 395 5.93 -12.25 18.81
C LYS A 395 6.56 -13.08 17.69
N LEU A 396 5.76 -13.94 17.09
CA LEU A 396 6.10 -14.75 15.92
C LEU A 396 5.14 -14.41 14.78
N ILE A 397 5.67 -14.24 13.59
CA ILE A 397 4.90 -14.05 12.36
C ILE A 397 5.36 -15.09 11.34
N LEU A 398 4.43 -15.95 10.91
CA LEU A 398 4.62 -16.83 9.77
C LEU A 398 3.80 -16.27 8.61
N THR A 399 4.45 -15.93 7.50
CA THR A 399 3.79 -15.50 6.27
C THR A 399 4.12 -16.50 5.16
N THR A 400 3.09 -17.06 4.53
CA THR A 400 3.24 -17.89 3.33
C THR A 400 2.43 -17.27 2.21
N ALA A 401 2.95 -17.32 0.98
CA ALA A 401 2.21 -16.81 -0.15
C ALA A 401 2.50 -17.60 -1.44
N TYR A 402 1.48 -17.67 -2.28
CA TYR A 402 1.58 -18.07 -3.67
C TYR A 402 1.15 -16.90 -4.56
N GLN A 403 1.94 -16.61 -5.59
CA GLN A 403 1.59 -15.62 -6.59
C GLN A 403 1.69 -16.22 -7.99
N LYS A 404 0.76 -15.79 -8.85
CA LYS A 404 0.84 -16.00 -10.29
C LYS A 404 0.79 -14.66 -10.99
N PHE A 405 1.78 -14.39 -11.80
CA PHE A 405 1.91 -13.16 -12.55
C PHE A 405 1.97 -13.49 -14.04
N ASP A 406 1.04 -12.97 -14.85
CA ASP A 406 1.02 -13.09 -16.29
C ASP A 406 1.29 -11.72 -16.93
N GLU A 407 2.28 -11.64 -17.78
CA GLU A 407 2.62 -10.47 -18.60
C GLU A 407 2.68 -10.89 -20.07
N SER A 408 2.15 -10.06 -20.97
CA SER A 408 2.32 -10.28 -22.39
C SER A 408 2.66 -8.98 -23.12
N ARG A 409 3.23 -9.12 -24.29
CA ARG A 409 3.70 -8.02 -25.13
C ARG A 409 3.48 -8.35 -26.59
N PHE A 410 2.83 -7.43 -27.29
CA PHE A 410 2.50 -7.53 -28.69
C PHE A 410 3.05 -6.34 -29.45
N SER A 411 3.60 -6.56 -30.64
CA SER A 411 4.05 -5.45 -31.48
C SER A 411 4.07 -5.85 -32.95
N ARG A 412 3.58 -4.96 -33.80
CA ARG A 412 3.52 -5.10 -35.24
C ARG A 412 3.89 -3.78 -35.91
N LYS A 413 4.81 -3.83 -36.87
CA LYS A 413 5.12 -2.65 -37.68
C LYS A 413 3.93 -2.29 -38.58
N ILE A 414 3.82 -1.01 -38.93
CA ILE A 414 2.81 -0.56 -39.88
C ILE A 414 2.95 -1.32 -41.21
N ASN A 415 1.84 -1.66 -41.83
CA ASN A 415 1.75 -2.40 -43.09
C ASN A 415 2.40 -3.79 -43.09
N SER A 416 2.76 -4.32 -41.90
CA SER A 416 3.26 -5.69 -41.77
C SER A 416 2.12 -6.60 -41.29
N SER A 417 2.05 -7.81 -41.84
CA SER A 417 1.19 -8.86 -41.31
C SER A 417 1.81 -9.59 -40.11
N ASP A 418 3.11 -9.40 -39.84
CA ASP A 418 3.84 -10.14 -38.81
C ASP A 418 3.79 -9.44 -37.47
N GLN A 419 2.99 -9.99 -36.54
CA GLN A 419 2.90 -9.56 -35.15
C GLN A 419 3.80 -10.42 -34.27
N LYS A 420 4.67 -9.77 -33.49
CA LYS A 420 5.48 -10.44 -32.46
C LYS A 420 4.65 -10.54 -31.17
N GLU A 421 4.55 -11.75 -30.65
CA GLU A 421 3.88 -12.05 -29.40
C GLU A 421 4.90 -12.62 -28.40
N PHE A 422 4.97 -12.04 -27.19
CA PHE A 422 5.74 -12.54 -26.07
C PHE A 422 4.80 -12.71 -24.88
N LYS A 423 4.83 -13.88 -24.24
CA LYS A 423 3.98 -14.19 -23.08
C LYS A 423 4.86 -14.79 -22.00
N GLU A 424 4.85 -14.16 -20.85
CA GLU A 424 5.59 -14.58 -19.66
C GLU A 424 4.60 -14.89 -18.54
N GLN A 425 4.84 -16.00 -17.86
CA GLN A 425 4.15 -16.38 -16.64
C GLN A 425 5.17 -16.66 -15.55
N VAL A 426 4.96 -16.10 -14.37
CA VAL A 426 5.80 -16.40 -13.20
C VAL A 426 4.93 -16.95 -12.09
N ASN A 427 5.26 -18.15 -11.62
CA ASN A 427 4.70 -18.75 -10.43
C ASN A 427 5.68 -18.56 -9.28
N ILE A 428 5.22 -18.00 -8.17
CA ILE A 428 6.06 -17.60 -7.05
C ILE A 428 5.52 -18.23 -5.78
N PHE A 429 6.39 -18.91 -5.04
CA PHE A 429 6.11 -19.36 -3.69
C PHE A 429 7.05 -18.63 -2.73
N SER A 430 6.51 -18.12 -1.61
CA SER A 430 7.30 -17.49 -0.56
C SER A 430 6.89 -17.96 0.83
N LEU A 431 7.88 -18.02 1.71
CA LEU A 431 7.72 -18.32 3.13
C LEU A 431 8.64 -17.41 3.93
N ASN A 432 8.07 -16.69 4.89
CA ASN A 432 8.80 -15.87 5.86
C ASN A 432 8.41 -16.33 7.26
N LEU A 433 9.42 -16.57 8.09
CA LEU A 433 9.25 -16.87 9.50
C LEU A 433 10.05 -15.85 10.29
N ASP A 434 9.35 -14.94 10.94
CA ASP A 434 9.92 -13.77 11.61
C ASP A 434 9.61 -13.81 13.11
N PHE A 435 10.60 -13.47 13.94
CA PHE A 435 10.53 -13.47 15.38
C PHE A 435 10.94 -12.11 15.93
N GLU A 436 10.25 -11.67 16.95
CA GLU A 436 10.64 -10.52 17.77
C GLU A 436 10.77 -10.95 19.22
N LYS A 437 11.86 -10.52 19.88
CA LYS A 437 12.13 -10.76 21.29
C LYS A 437 12.62 -9.48 21.96
N SER A 438 11.93 -9.05 23.00
CA SER A 438 12.40 -8.06 23.95
C SER A 438 13.16 -8.81 25.06
N TYR A 439 14.40 -8.46 25.26
CA TYR A 439 15.19 -9.03 26.35
C TYR A 439 15.01 -8.23 27.64
N ASP A 440 14.94 -6.92 27.49
CA ASP A 440 14.62 -5.93 28.52
C ASP A 440 13.94 -4.71 27.87
N ASP A 441 13.65 -3.67 28.65
CA ASP A 441 13.00 -2.45 28.17
C ASP A 441 13.84 -1.64 27.16
N LYS A 442 15.11 -2.01 26.97
CA LYS A 442 16.07 -1.32 26.10
C LYS A 442 16.52 -2.14 24.90
N SER A 443 16.47 -3.47 25.00
CA SER A 443 17.12 -4.39 24.06
C SER A 443 16.10 -5.23 23.32
N TYR A 444 15.99 -5.03 22.00
CA TYR A 444 15.03 -5.70 21.12
C TYR A 444 15.77 -6.43 20.00
N PHE A 445 15.43 -7.67 19.79
CA PHE A 445 15.93 -8.49 18.70
C PHE A 445 14.79 -8.82 17.73
N SER A 446 15.07 -8.69 16.43
CA SER A 446 14.19 -9.26 15.40
C SER A 446 15.05 -10.14 14.49
N TYR A 447 14.60 -11.34 14.21
CA TYR A 447 15.33 -12.31 13.40
C TYR A 447 14.39 -13.22 12.64
N GLY A 448 14.86 -13.80 11.57
CA GLY A 448 13.99 -14.63 10.75
C GLY A 448 14.70 -15.34 9.62
N ILE A 449 13.88 -16.14 8.91
CA ILE A 449 14.26 -16.90 7.73
C ILE A 449 13.28 -16.57 6.63
N GLU A 450 13.79 -16.40 5.41
CA GLU A 450 13.01 -16.13 4.20
C GLU A 450 13.38 -17.14 3.12
N TYR A 451 12.37 -17.74 2.49
CA TYR A 451 12.51 -18.56 1.29
C TYR A 451 11.63 -18.00 0.19
N LEU A 452 12.17 -17.92 -1.01
CA LEU A 452 11.47 -17.47 -2.20
C LEU A 452 11.87 -18.35 -3.39
N ASN A 453 10.87 -18.86 -4.10
CA ASN A 453 11.05 -19.61 -5.34
C ASN A 453 10.20 -18.98 -6.44
N ASN A 454 10.82 -18.74 -7.60
CA ASN A 454 10.16 -18.27 -8.82
C ASN A 454 10.40 -19.29 -9.92
N LYS A 455 9.34 -19.65 -10.63
CA LYS A 455 9.39 -20.42 -11.87
C LYS A 455 8.86 -19.56 -13.01
N VAL A 456 9.69 -19.36 -14.04
CA VAL A 456 9.40 -18.52 -15.19
C VAL A 456 9.09 -19.39 -16.40
N ASN A 457 7.91 -19.20 -16.99
CA ASN A 457 7.58 -19.74 -18.31
C ASN A 457 7.52 -18.59 -19.31
N SER A 458 8.19 -18.74 -20.44
CA SER A 458 8.30 -17.72 -21.48
C SER A 458 8.09 -18.34 -22.85
N THR A 459 7.12 -17.80 -23.60
CA THR A 459 6.85 -18.21 -24.99
C THR A 459 6.89 -17.01 -25.92
N ALA A 460 7.30 -17.24 -27.16
CA ALA A 460 7.37 -16.17 -28.15
C ALA A 460 7.05 -16.69 -29.55
N TYR A 461 6.22 -15.95 -30.26
CA TYR A 461 5.76 -16.29 -31.59
C TYR A 461 5.78 -15.07 -32.51
N LEU A 462 6.03 -15.33 -33.80
CA LEU A 462 5.70 -14.44 -34.89
C LEU A 462 4.39 -14.95 -35.50
N ASN A 463 3.32 -14.19 -35.31
CA ASN A 463 1.98 -14.49 -35.78
C ASN A 463 1.69 -13.68 -37.04
N ASN A 464 1.41 -14.33 -38.16
CA ASN A 464 0.96 -13.65 -39.36
C ASN A 464 -0.56 -13.45 -39.32
N ILE A 465 -0.99 -12.21 -39.05
CA ILE A 465 -2.39 -11.86 -38.84
C ILE A 465 -3.26 -12.01 -40.11
N SER A 466 -2.66 -12.10 -41.31
CA SER A 466 -3.40 -12.22 -42.58
C SER A 466 -3.82 -13.66 -42.88
N ASN A 467 -3.02 -14.64 -42.49
CA ASN A 467 -3.26 -16.07 -42.80
C ASN A 467 -3.34 -16.97 -41.55
N GLY A 468 -3.10 -16.41 -40.35
CA GLY A 468 -3.14 -17.13 -39.09
C GLY A 468 -1.97 -18.09 -38.85
N SER A 469 -0.94 -18.08 -39.71
CA SER A 469 0.26 -18.89 -39.49
C SER A 469 1.12 -18.29 -38.36
N PHE A 470 1.79 -19.15 -37.60
CA PHE A 470 2.70 -18.71 -36.55
C PHE A 470 3.98 -19.52 -36.58
N SER A 471 5.09 -18.92 -36.22
CA SER A 471 6.38 -19.55 -36.03
C SER A 471 7.01 -19.12 -34.71
N SER A 472 7.78 -20.01 -34.08
CA SER A 472 8.48 -19.68 -32.85
C SER A 472 9.60 -18.68 -33.12
N ILE A 473 9.83 -17.77 -32.21
CA ILE A 473 10.96 -16.84 -32.18
C ILE A 473 11.63 -16.91 -30.81
N ALA A 474 12.81 -16.29 -30.67
CA ALA A 474 13.51 -16.25 -29.39
C ALA A 474 12.64 -15.66 -28.28
N THR A 475 12.51 -16.37 -27.16
CA THR A 475 11.81 -15.91 -25.96
C THR A 475 12.59 -14.78 -25.28
N ARG A 476 11.92 -13.99 -24.47
CA ARG A 476 12.56 -12.89 -23.70
C ARG A 476 13.35 -13.40 -22.50
N TYR A 477 12.92 -14.48 -21.93
CA TYR A 477 13.59 -15.21 -20.86
C TYR A 477 13.71 -16.67 -21.27
N PRO A 478 14.71 -17.40 -20.80
CA PRO A 478 14.75 -18.84 -20.99
C PRO A 478 13.50 -19.47 -20.36
N ASP A 479 12.81 -20.32 -21.13
CA ASP A 479 11.62 -21.01 -20.63
C ASP A 479 12.00 -21.99 -19.52
N ASP A 480 11.06 -22.23 -18.60
CA ASP A 480 11.22 -23.12 -17.43
C ASP A 480 12.37 -22.73 -16.47
N SER A 481 12.82 -21.48 -16.51
CA SER A 481 13.88 -20.98 -15.63
C SER A 481 13.41 -20.87 -14.20
N THR A 482 14.34 -21.10 -13.25
CA THR A 482 14.08 -20.93 -11.81
C THR A 482 15.00 -19.90 -11.18
N TRP A 483 14.46 -19.15 -10.25
CA TRP A 483 15.19 -18.26 -9.36
C TRP A 483 14.76 -18.52 -7.92
N GLU A 484 15.70 -18.90 -7.08
CA GLU A 484 15.48 -19.24 -5.69
C GLU A 484 16.32 -18.36 -4.78
N SER A 485 15.81 -18.03 -3.61
CA SER A 485 16.53 -17.32 -2.56
C SER A 485 16.20 -17.90 -1.20
N LEU A 486 17.25 -18.20 -0.43
CA LEU A 486 17.17 -18.52 0.98
C LEU A 486 17.97 -17.49 1.76
N ALA A 487 17.35 -16.89 2.79
CA ALA A 487 18.04 -15.91 3.60
C ALA A 487 17.72 -16.05 5.09
N SER A 488 18.65 -15.60 5.92
CA SER A 488 18.44 -15.40 7.35
C SER A 488 18.94 -14.02 7.75
N TYR A 489 18.28 -13.41 8.73
CA TYR A 489 18.64 -12.09 9.21
C TYR A 489 18.50 -12.00 10.73
N LEU A 490 19.27 -11.08 11.31
CA LEU A 490 19.19 -10.68 12.71
C LEU A 490 19.35 -9.16 12.78
N THR A 491 18.45 -8.50 13.50
CA THR A 491 18.57 -7.09 13.83
C THR A 491 18.52 -6.90 15.34
N PHE A 492 19.22 -5.89 15.79
CA PHE A 492 19.29 -5.50 17.19
C PHE A 492 19.02 -4.00 17.31
N LYS A 493 18.06 -3.65 18.17
CA LYS A 493 17.73 -2.27 18.54
C LYS A 493 18.04 -2.10 20.03
N TYR A 494 18.82 -1.06 20.34
CA TYR A 494 19.19 -0.72 21.72
C TYR A 494 18.80 0.73 22.04
N LYS A 495 17.91 0.91 23.00
CA LYS A 495 17.48 2.21 23.53
C LYS A 495 18.42 2.63 24.66
N SER A 496 19.45 3.41 24.35
CA SER A 496 20.36 3.93 25.38
C SER A 496 19.64 4.92 26.30
N SER A 497 18.78 5.76 25.72
CA SER A 497 17.84 6.64 26.41
C SER A 497 16.51 6.71 25.64
N LYS A 498 15.55 7.52 26.09
CA LYS A 498 14.32 7.79 25.33
C LYS A 498 14.62 8.42 23.97
N ASP A 499 15.71 9.17 23.88
CA ASP A 499 16.04 10.01 22.73
C ASP A 499 17.16 9.43 21.87
N LEU A 500 17.91 8.41 22.35
CA LEU A 500 19.07 7.86 21.65
C LEU A 500 18.93 6.36 21.46
N ILE A 501 18.81 5.93 20.20
CA ILE A 501 18.53 4.56 19.82
C ILE A 501 19.55 4.11 18.77
N PHE A 502 20.18 2.97 19.03
CA PHE A 502 21.11 2.32 18.13
C PHE A 502 20.43 1.15 17.42
N HIS A 503 20.73 1.02 16.13
CA HIS A 503 20.29 -0.10 15.31
C HIS A 503 21.50 -0.80 14.71
N SER A 504 21.47 -2.11 14.68
CA SER A 504 22.41 -2.91 13.90
C SER A 504 21.70 -4.10 13.28
N GLY A 505 22.23 -4.61 12.19
CA GLY A 505 21.65 -5.77 11.55
C GLY A 505 22.61 -6.47 10.61
N LEU A 506 22.42 -7.77 10.49
CA LEU A 506 23.14 -8.66 9.58
C LEU A 506 22.14 -9.53 8.83
N ARG A 507 22.41 -9.78 7.56
CA ARG A 507 21.67 -10.73 6.72
C ARG A 507 22.64 -11.54 5.88
N TYR A 508 22.42 -12.84 5.83
CA TYR A 508 22.99 -13.71 4.80
C TYR A 508 21.91 -14.09 3.80
N SER A 509 22.19 -13.93 2.53
CA SER A 509 21.31 -14.34 1.43
C SER A 509 22.05 -15.27 0.50
N HIS A 510 21.42 -16.37 0.12
CA HIS A 510 21.90 -17.34 -0.85
C HIS A 510 20.95 -17.39 -2.02
N ILE A 511 21.46 -17.27 -3.25
CA ILE A 511 20.67 -17.20 -4.49
C ILE A 511 21.11 -18.32 -5.40
N ILE A 512 20.13 -19.04 -5.98
CA ILE A 512 20.32 -20.07 -6.99
C ILE A 512 19.47 -19.67 -8.20
N ILE A 513 20.11 -19.63 -9.37
CA ILE A 513 19.44 -19.40 -10.67
C ILE A 513 19.80 -20.55 -11.59
N ASN A 514 18.80 -21.14 -12.24
CA ASN A 514 18.98 -22.13 -13.27
C ASN A 514 18.20 -21.71 -14.52
N ALA A 515 18.88 -21.65 -15.65
CA ALA A 515 18.30 -21.25 -16.93
C ALA A 515 18.88 -22.08 -18.06
N ASP A 516 18.03 -22.79 -18.82
CA ASP A 516 18.39 -23.49 -20.05
C ASP A 516 18.12 -22.57 -21.24
N LEU A 517 19.19 -22.27 -21.97
CA LEU A 517 19.20 -21.39 -23.14
C LEU A 517 19.18 -22.17 -24.46
N SER A 518 19.10 -23.52 -24.44
CA SER A 518 19.19 -24.37 -25.62
C SER A 518 18.14 -23.99 -26.68
N ALA A 519 16.90 -23.69 -26.26
CA ALA A 519 15.87 -23.24 -27.19
C ALA A 519 16.15 -21.84 -27.77
N ASN A 520 16.74 -20.93 -26.99
CA ASN A 520 17.12 -19.60 -27.45
C ASN A 520 18.33 -19.65 -28.38
N ASN A 521 19.22 -20.67 -28.26
CA ASN A 521 20.35 -20.87 -29.12
C ASN A 521 19.96 -21.23 -30.56
N LEU A 522 18.75 -21.66 -30.81
CA LEU A 522 18.23 -21.81 -32.17
C LEU A 522 18.14 -20.47 -32.92
N PHE A 523 18.08 -19.37 -32.19
CA PHE A 523 17.92 -18.00 -32.71
C PHE A 523 19.13 -17.10 -32.43
N HIS A 524 19.94 -17.46 -31.41
CA HIS A 524 21.10 -16.70 -30.97
C HIS A 524 22.28 -17.65 -30.77
N ASN A 525 23.41 -17.37 -31.38
CA ASN A 525 24.63 -18.19 -31.23
C ASN A 525 25.32 -17.86 -29.89
N PHE A 526 24.73 -18.22 -28.76
CA PHE A 526 25.42 -18.10 -27.47
C PHE A 526 26.50 -19.17 -27.36
N PRO A 527 27.66 -18.86 -26.75
CA PRO A 527 28.75 -19.83 -26.53
C PRO A 527 28.45 -20.85 -25.41
N PHE A 528 27.26 -20.79 -24.83
CA PHE A 528 26.78 -21.62 -23.72
C PHE A 528 25.30 -21.96 -23.89
N SER A 529 24.89 -23.13 -23.39
CA SER A 529 23.47 -23.57 -23.38
C SER A 529 22.80 -23.41 -22.03
N ASN A 530 23.57 -23.20 -20.96
CA ASN A 530 23.03 -23.05 -19.61
C ASN A 530 23.65 -21.83 -18.93
N ALA A 531 22.85 -21.12 -18.16
CA ALA A 531 23.28 -20.04 -17.26
C ALA A 531 22.86 -20.39 -15.84
N ASN A 532 23.84 -20.79 -15.01
CA ASN A 532 23.62 -21.19 -13.63
C ASN A 532 24.38 -20.26 -12.71
N LEU A 533 23.72 -19.81 -11.66
CA LEU A 533 24.31 -19.02 -10.58
C LEU A 533 24.01 -19.70 -9.25
N ASN A 534 25.02 -19.87 -8.42
CA ASN A 534 24.88 -20.34 -7.06
C ASN A 534 25.84 -19.52 -6.19
N THR A 535 25.31 -18.55 -5.45
CA THR A 535 26.14 -17.59 -4.71
C THR A 535 25.45 -17.11 -3.45
N GLY A 536 26.25 -16.71 -2.47
CA GLY A 536 25.77 -16.14 -1.22
C GLY A 536 26.50 -14.85 -0.87
N ALA A 537 25.84 -13.97 -0.14
CA ALA A 537 26.40 -12.71 0.31
C ALA A 537 25.94 -12.36 1.73
N LEU A 538 26.84 -11.76 2.50
CA LEU A 538 26.55 -11.16 3.80
C LEU A 538 26.32 -9.66 3.60
N THR A 539 25.25 -9.14 4.23
CA THR A 539 24.91 -7.72 4.25
C THR A 539 24.80 -7.26 5.69
N GLY A 540 25.33 -6.07 6.00
CA GLY A 540 25.24 -5.48 7.33
C GLY A 540 24.76 -4.03 7.25
N ALA A 541 24.16 -3.55 8.34
CA ALA A 541 23.75 -2.16 8.52
C ALA A 541 23.94 -1.72 9.97
N LEU A 542 24.32 -0.44 10.13
CA LEU A 542 24.34 0.27 11.41
C LEU A 542 23.51 1.54 11.25
N GLY A 543 22.77 1.90 12.28
CA GLY A 543 21.93 3.09 12.29
C GLY A 543 21.87 3.72 13.68
N LEU A 544 21.63 5.02 13.70
CA LEU A 544 21.43 5.82 14.88
C LEU A 544 20.17 6.66 14.69
N SER A 545 19.35 6.74 15.73
CA SER A 545 18.26 7.72 15.82
C SER A 545 18.48 8.52 17.10
N TRP A 546 18.58 9.85 16.94
CA TRP A 546 18.71 10.76 18.06
C TRP A 546 17.66 11.87 17.96
N VAL A 547 16.69 11.84 18.86
CA VAL A 547 15.66 12.86 19.01
C VAL A 547 16.23 13.97 19.90
N GLN A 548 16.67 15.07 19.30
CA GLN A 548 17.22 16.18 20.06
C GLN A 548 16.12 17.01 20.75
N ASN A 549 14.98 17.14 20.12
CA ASN A 549 13.76 17.76 20.65
C ASN A 549 12.55 17.32 19.77
N ASP A 550 11.34 17.79 20.10
CA ASP A 550 10.10 17.41 19.40
C ASP A 550 10.08 17.77 17.91
N THR A 551 10.91 18.72 17.48
CA THR A 551 10.95 19.20 16.09
C THR A 551 12.19 18.74 15.33
N PHE A 552 13.22 18.23 16.01
CA PHE A 552 14.51 17.92 15.40
C PHE A 552 15.01 16.52 15.78
N GLN A 553 15.20 15.70 14.77
CA GLN A 553 15.71 14.32 14.88
C GLN A 553 16.85 14.08 13.89
N TRP A 554 17.95 13.49 14.38
CA TRP A 554 19.04 12.97 13.56
C TRP A 554 18.82 11.48 13.27
N LYS A 555 19.03 11.07 12.01
CA LYS A 555 18.94 9.68 11.55
C LYS A 555 20.14 9.29 10.72
#